data_3df5627ebfa727f951c8283e214bb1fe
#
_entry.id   3df5627ebfa727f951c8283e214bb1fe
#
_cell.length_a   1.000
_cell.length_b   1.000
_cell.length_c   1.000
_cell.angle_alpha   90.00
_cell.angle_beta   90.00
_cell.angle_gamma   90.00
#
_symmetry.space_group_name_H-M   'P 1'
#
loop_
_entity.id
_entity.type
_entity.pdbx_description
1 polymer ?
#
loop_
_entity_poly.entity_id
_entity_poly.type
_entity_poly.pdbx_seq_one_letter_code
_entity_poly.pdbx_strand_id
1 'polypeptide(L)'
;MNRWPVLLLLVFSLDSYVKEETFLSGDLASVSVLSENVNGVIIKVKDDNKKIIPIPYLYEDKNIFIEAINTNIKAKYVNYGESRITIKNESLVNLSPNDSLRVQKEAKLIETVLASSDFSIMPSFEFIRPVKGQITSRYGKQRYINGQKRSVHLALDLDGEVGDKIIAPMKGKVVLVKDLFYTGNTVILDHGGNLFSSYAHMNEAVVSEGDFIIPGSIIGLSLIHI
;
A
#
# COMPACT_ATOMS: atom_id res chain seq x y z
N MET A 1 19.92 -72.90 2.02
CA MET A 1 20.30 -71.74 2.81
C MET A 1 20.13 -70.53 1.91
N ASN A 2 18.93 -69.92 1.93
CA ASN A 2 18.60 -68.75 1.09
C ASN A 2 18.91 -67.47 1.85
N ARG A 3 19.91 -66.75 1.39
CA ARG A 3 20.21 -65.41 1.86
C ARG A 3 19.36 -64.38 1.08
N TRP A 4 18.43 -63.70 1.75
CA TRP A 4 17.73 -62.57 1.22
C TRP A 4 18.62 -61.33 1.37
N PRO A 5 18.74 -60.47 0.33
CA PRO A 5 19.44 -59.19 0.49
C PRO A 5 18.55 -58.23 1.30
N VAL A 6 19.12 -57.70 2.36
CA VAL A 6 18.53 -56.60 3.13
C VAL A 6 18.62 -55.34 2.27
N LEU A 7 17.47 -54.93 1.74
CA LEU A 7 17.33 -53.61 1.05
C LEU A 7 17.34 -52.51 2.12
N LEU A 8 18.46 -51.82 2.28
CA LEU A 8 18.57 -50.67 3.13
C LEU A 8 17.87 -49.51 2.41
N LEU A 9 16.60 -49.20 2.78
CA LEU A 9 15.90 -47.98 2.34
C LEU A 9 16.52 -46.80 3.10
N LEU A 10 17.46 -46.09 2.44
CA LEU A 10 17.86 -44.76 2.88
C LEU A 10 16.69 -43.80 2.63
N VAL A 11 15.90 -43.59 3.66
CA VAL A 11 14.94 -42.47 3.70
C VAL A 11 15.79 -41.22 3.85
N PHE A 12 16.10 -40.57 2.73
CA PHE A 12 16.51 -39.18 2.79
C PHE A 12 15.27 -38.38 3.23
N SER A 13 15.24 -37.97 4.49
CA SER A 13 14.40 -36.87 4.90
C SER A 13 14.88 -35.66 4.10
N LEU A 14 14.17 -35.32 3.04
CA LEU A 14 14.20 -34.00 2.47
C LEU A 14 13.59 -33.07 3.55
N ASP A 15 14.39 -32.70 4.53
CA ASP A 15 14.10 -31.51 5.29
C ASP A 15 14.07 -30.37 4.27
N SER A 16 12.85 -30.03 3.83
CA SER A 16 12.62 -28.84 3.05
C SER A 16 13.05 -27.67 3.91
N TYR A 17 14.25 -27.16 3.64
CA TYR A 17 14.79 -26.00 4.33
C TYR A 17 13.87 -24.82 3.98
N VAL A 18 12.94 -24.51 4.86
CA VAL A 18 12.07 -23.34 4.73
C VAL A 18 12.92 -22.13 5.02
N LYS A 19 13.25 -21.36 3.98
CA LYS A 19 13.99 -20.13 4.12
C LYS A 19 13.15 -19.11 4.91
N GLU A 20 13.69 -18.59 5.99
CA GLU A 20 13.09 -17.48 6.73
C GLU A 20 13.68 -16.15 6.26
N GLU A 21 12.82 -15.23 5.81
CA GLU A 21 13.21 -13.87 5.45
C GLU A 21 12.47 -12.86 6.33
N THR A 22 13.19 -11.85 6.82
CA THR A 22 12.63 -10.83 7.70
C THR A 22 12.44 -9.52 6.95
N PHE A 23 11.22 -8.97 7.02
CA PHE A 23 10.84 -7.69 6.44
C PHE A 23 10.31 -6.76 7.52
N LEU A 24 10.37 -5.45 7.28
CA LEU A 24 9.81 -4.47 8.19
C LEU A 24 8.30 -4.29 7.93
N SER A 25 7.59 -3.94 8.98
CA SER A 25 6.17 -3.56 8.88
C SER A 25 5.99 -2.42 7.88
N GLY A 26 5.09 -2.58 6.90
CA GLY A 26 4.84 -1.61 5.85
C GLY A 26 5.74 -1.75 4.61
N ASP A 27 6.70 -2.68 4.60
CA ASP A 27 7.54 -2.97 3.45
C ASP A 27 6.81 -3.74 2.33
N LEU A 28 7.49 -3.84 1.19
CA LEU A 28 7.14 -4.77 0.12
C LEU A 28 8.17 -5.90 0.08
N ALA A 29 7.74 -7.12 0.38
CA ALA A 29 8.58 -8.30 0.22
C ALA A 29 8.63 -8.70 -1.27
N SER A 30 9.85 -8.88 -1.79
CA SER A 30 10.07 -9.39 -3.15
C SER A 30 10.65 -10.79 -3.07
N VAL A 31 9.87 -11.81 -3.40
CA VAL A 31 10.27 -13.21 -3.34
C VAL A 31 10.25 -13.86 -4.72
N SER A 32 11.26 -14.70 -5.00
CA SER A 32 11.29 -15.49 -6.22
C SER A 32 10.23 -16.57 -6.18
N VAL A 33 9.50 -16.78 -7.27
CA VAL A 33 8.45 -17.80 -7.38
C VAL A 33 8.79 -18.80 -8.47
N LEU A 34 8.55 -20.08 -8.19
CA LEU A 34 8.81 -21.18 -9.11
C LEU A 34 7.63 -21.48 -10.04
N SER A 35 6.45 -20.92 -9.78
CA SER A 35 5.26 -21.14 -10.60
C SER A 35 4.34 -19.92 -10.66
N GLU A 36 3.55 -19.80 -11.73
CA GLU A 36 2.64 -18.69 -11.99
C GLU A 36 1.32 -18.75 -11.17
N ASN A 37 1.04 -19.84 -10.48
CA ASN A 37 -0.24 -20.10 -9.79
C ASN A 37 -0.29 -19.58 -8.35
N VAL A 38 0.24 -18.39 -8.09
CA VAL A 38 0.31 -17.84 -6.74
C VAL A 38 -0.46 -16.52 -6.67
N ASN A 39 -1.41 -16.39 -5.74
CA ASN A 39 -2.15 -15.15 -5.51
C ASN A 39 -1.19 -14.00 -5.20
N GLY A 40 -1.26 -12.90 -5.96
CA GLY A 40 -0.44 -11.70 -5.83
C GLY A 40 0.13 -11.23 -7.16
N VAL A 41 0.73 -10.05 -7.17
CA VAL A 41 1.32 -9.47 -8.39
C VAL A 41 2.64 -10.16 -8.69
N ILE A 42 2.74 -10.82 -9.84
CA ILE A 42 3.99 -11.38 -10.36
C ILE A 42 4.60 -10.34 -11.28
N ILE A 43 5.82 -9.92 -11.00
CA ILE A 43 6.60 -9.06 -11.88
C ILE A 43 7.81 -9.80 -12.40
N LYS A 44 8.12 -9.60 -13.69
CA LYS A 44 9.41 -10.00 -14.25
C LYS A 44 10.45 -8.93 -13.94
N VAL A 45 11.46 -9.30 -13.16
CA VAL A 45 12.62 -8.46 -12.91
C VAL A 45 13.83 -9.15 -13.55
N LYS A 46 14.27 -8.68 -14.70
CA LYS A 46 15.25 -9.35 -15.57
C LYS A 46 14.76 -10.75 -15.93
N ASP A 47 15.44 -11.80 -15.70
CA ASP A 47 15.01 -13.15 -16.08
C ASP A 47 14.33 -13.92 -14.94
N ASP A 48 14.15 -13.29 -13.76
CA ASP A 48 13.49 -13.91 -12.60
C ASP A 48 12.03 -13.45 -12.46
N ASN A 49 11.13 -14.41 -12.26
CA ASN A 49 9.77 -14.11 -11.81
C ASN A 49 9.81 -13.80 -10.31
N LYS A 50 9.36 -12.60 -9.93
CA LYS A 50 9.25 -12.20 -8.53
C LYS A 50 7.82 -11.88 -8.17
N LYS A 51 7.41 -12.28 -6.99
CA LYS A 51 6.14 -11.91 -6.38
C LYS A 51 6.36 -10.77 -5.41
N ILE A 52 5.57 -9.71 -5.53
CA ILE A 52 5.54 -8.63 -4.56
C ILE A 52 4.42 -8.91 -3.57
N ILE A 53 4.76 -8.90 -2.29
CA ILE A 53 3.86 -9.18 -1.18
C ILE A 53 3.89 -7.98 -0.24
N PRO A 54 2.77 -7.29 -0.03
CA PRO A 54 2.72 -6.19 0.93
C PRO A 54 2.82 -6.73 2.36
N ILE A 55 3.71 -6.17 3.15
CA ILE A 55 3.81 -6.43 4.58
C ILE A 55 2.88 -5.44 5.29
N PRO A 56 1.84 -5.88 5.99
CA PRO A 56 0.90 -4.98 6.64
C PRO A 56 1.57 -4.17 7.75
N TYR A 57 0.99 -3.02 8.10
CA TYR A 57 1.37 -2.33 9.32
C TYR A 57 1.07 -3.23 10.53
N LEU A 58 2.06 -3.42 11.38
CA LEU A 58 1.96 -4.30 12.55
C LEU A 58 2.08 -3.47 13.83
N TYR A 59 1.37 -3.91 14.86
CA TYR A 59 1.49 -3.38 16.22
C TYR A 59 2.46 -4.20 17.08
N GLU A 60 2.89 -5.36 16.59
CA GLU A 60 3.80 -6.29 17.25
C GLU A 60 4.53 -7.15 16.20
N ASP A 61 5.62 -7.81 16.56
CA ASP A 61 6.29 -8.76 15.70
C ASP A 61 5.38 -9.96 15.39
N LYS A 62 5.26 -10.31 14.11
CA LYS A 62 4.46 -11.43 13.63
C LYS A 62 5.23 -12.25 12.62
N ASN A 63 4.95 -13.56 12.62
CA ASN A 63 5.32 -14.44 11.53
C ASN A 63 4.16 -14.49 10.53
N ILE A 64 4.45 -14.23 9.26
CA ILE A 64 3.48 -14.37 8.17
C ILE A 64 3.94 -15.57 7.34
N PHE A 65 3.10 -16.60 7.32
CA PHE A 65 3.34 -17.76 6.49
C PHE A 65 2.72 -17.53 5.10
N ILE A 66 3.51 -17.73 4.04
CA ILE A 66 3.05 -17.65 2.67
C ILE A 66 3.08 -19.04 2.08
N GLU A 67 1.96 -19.72 2.17
CA GLU A 67 1.78 -21.11 1.82
C GLU A 67 2.15 -21.42 0.36
N ALA A 68 1.84 -20.49 -0.55
CA ALA A 68 2.04 -20.70 -1.99
C ALA A 68 3.51 -20.79 -2.45
N ILE A 69 4.46 -20.37 -1.62
CA ILE A 69 5.90 -20.39 -1.93
C ILE A 69 6.72 -21.13 -0.87
N ASN A 70 6.03 -21.78 0.04
CA ASN A 70 6.65 -22.56 1.13
C ASN A 70 7.76 -21.77 1.87
N THR A 71 7.54 -20.45 2.03
CA THR A 71 8.49 -19.53 2.64
C THR A 71 7.84 -18.89 3.85
N ASN A 72 8.52 -18.92 4.98
CA ASN A 72 8.12 -18.15 6.15
C ASN A 72 8.63 -16.71 6.00
N ILE A 73 7.71 -15.77 5.91
CA ILE A 73 8.03 -14.35 5.99
C ILE A 73 7.77 -13.89 7.42
N LYS A 74 8.83 -13.38 8.05
CA LYS A 74 8.74 -12.74 9.36
C LYS A 74 8.62 -11.24 9.17
N ALA A 75 7.50 -10.67 9.61
CA ALA A 75 7.31 -9.24 9.62
C ALA A 75 7.73 -8.67 10.98
N LYS A 76 8.71 -7.77 10.98
CA LYS A 76 9.21 -7.13 12.19
C LYS A 76 8.47 -5.83 12.45
N TYR A 77 7.98 -5.65 13.68
CA TYR A 77 7.41 -4.38 14.13
C TYR A 77 8.44 -3.25 14.05
N VAL A 78 7.97 -2.09 13.62
CA VAL A 78 8.75 -0.85 13.61
C VAL A 78 8.00 0.24 14.37
N ASN A 79 8.65 0.84 15.34
CA ASN A 79 8.13 2.04 15.99
C ASN A 79 8.44 3.26 15.11
N TYR A 80 7.45 3.70 14.35
CA TYR A 80 7.55 4.88 13.49
C TYR A 80 7.38 6.22 14.24
N GLY A 81 7.21 6.16 15.56
CA GLY A 81 6.99 7.33 16.40
C GLY A 81 5.54 7.80 16.43
N GLU A 82 5.34 8.98 16.99
CA GLU A 82 4.04 9.58 17.23
C GLU A 82 3.90 10.91 16.50
N SER A 83 2.64 11.27 16.19
CA SER A 83 2.24 12.60 15.74
C SER A 83 1.13 13.10 16.65
N ARG A 84 1.35 14.25 17.30
CA ARG A 84 0.39 14.87 18.21
C ARG A 84 -0.11 16.16 17.58
N ILE A 85 -1.41 16.21 17.28
CA ILE A 85 -2.07 17.29 16.55
C ILE A 85 -3.16 17.88 17.41
N THR A 86 -3.22 19.21 17.47
CA THR A 86 -4.32 19.93 18.09
C THR A 86 -5.21 20.52 17.02
N ILE A 87 -6.47 20.06 16.95
CA ILE A 87 -7.47 20.57 16.03
C ILE A 87 -8.43 21.45 16.82
N LYS A 88 -8.49 22.75 16.47
CA LYS A 88 -9.40 23.72 17.10
C LYS A 88 -10.86 23.52 16.67
N ASN A 89 -11.08 23.06 15.45
CA ASN A 89 -12.43 22.80 14.95
C ASN A 89 -12.92 21.44 15.46
N GLU A 90 -13.69 21.44 16.53
CA GLU A 90 -14.19 20.22 17.17
C GLU A 90 -15.11 19.39 16.24
N SER A 91 -15.75 19.99 15.25
CA SER A 91 -16.61 19.24 14.30
C SER A 91 -15.83 18.23 13.46
N LEU A 92 -14.52 18.42 13.28
CA LEU A 92 -13.64 17.45 12.60
C LEU A 92 -13.18 16.32 13.52
N VAL A 93 -13.36 16.47 14.83
CA VAL A 93 -12.96 15.48 15.85
C VAL A 93 -14.18 14.71 16.35
N ASN A 94 -15.29 15.43 16.61
CA ASN A 94 -16.56 14.93 17.08
C ASN A 94 -17.61 15.13 15.99
N LEU A 95 -17.77 14.12 15.15
CA LEU A 95 -18.63 14.20 13.97
C LEU A 95 -20.10 14.38 14.32
N SER A 96 -20.80 15.23 13.57
CA SER A 96 -22.26 15.24 13.56
C SER A 96 -22.82 13.90 13.01
N PRO A 97 -24.08 13.54 13.30
CA PRO A 97 -24.70 12.35 12.69
C PRO A 97 -24.62 12.35 11.14
N ASN A 98 -24.80 13.50 10.52
CA ASN A 98 -24.72 13.64 9.06
C ASN A 98 -23.29 13.43 8.55
N ASP A 99 -22.27 14.01 9.20
CA ASP A 99 -20.87 13.83 8.83
C ASP A 99 -20.43 12.38 9.04
N SER A 100 -20.87 11.76 10.15
CA SER A 100 -20.63 10.35 10.41
C SER A 100 -21.19 9.46 9.28
N LEU A 101 -22.41 9.75 8.82
CA LEU A 101 -23.01 9.03 7.71
C LEU A 101 -22.28 9.28 6.38
N ARG A 102 -21.82 10.52 6.12
CA ARG A 102 -20.97 10.86 4.97
C ARG A 102 -19.68 10.03 5.00
N VAL A 103 -18.96 10.05 6.11
CA VAL A 103 -17.70 9.30 6.28
C VAL A 103 -17.89 7.81 6.06
N GLN A 104 -18.97 7.22 6.58
CA GLN A 104 -19.28 5.80 6.37
C GLN A 104 -19.53 5.46 4.89
N LYS A 105 -20.27 6.31 4.18
CA LYS A 105 -20.52 6.13 2.74
C LYS A 105 -19.22 6.26 1.93
N GLU A 106 -18.39 7.24 2.25
CA GLU A 106 -17.10 7.45 1.60
C GLU A 106 -16.14 6.30 1.85
N ALA A 107 -16.08 5.76 3.08
CA ALA A 107 -15.28 4.58 3.39
C ALA A 107 -15.71 3.36 2.57
N LYS A 108 -17.04 3.15 2.44
CA LYS A 108 -17.57 2.05 1.60
C LYS A 108 -17.27 2.23 0.12
N LEU A 109 -17.31 3.46 -0.37
CA LEU A 109 -16.94 3.80 -1.75
C LEU A 109 -15.45 3.44 -2.00
N ILE A 110 -14.56 3.91 -1.12
CA ILE A 110 -13.11 3.63 -1.22
C ILE A 110 -12.86 2.12 -1.19
N GLU A 111 -13.48 1.39 -0.26
CA GLU A 111 -13.38 -0.06 -0.18
C GLU A 111 -13.78 -0.73 -1.50
N THR A 112 -14.89 -0.27 -2.11
CA THR A 112 -15.37 -0.81 -3.39
C THR A 112 -14.38 -0.52 -4.53
N VAL A 113 -13.81 0.70 -4.58
CA VAL A 113 -12.80 1.09 -5.57
C VAL A 113 -11.55 0.22 -5.44
N LEU A 114 -11.04 0.06 -4.21
CA LEU A 114 -9.83 -0.74 -3.95
C LEU A 114 -10.03 -2.25 -4.16
N ALA A 115 -11.28 -2.74 -4.19
CA ALA A 115 -11.60 -4.13 -4.50
C ALA A 115 -11.71 -4.42 -6.01
N SER A 116 -11.62 -3.41 -6.88
CA SER A 116 -11.91 -3.52 -8.32
C SER A 116 -10.72 -3.19 -9.22
N SER A 117 -9.53 -3.73 -8.89
CA SER A 117 -8.32 -3.49 -9.68
C SER A 117 -8.41 -4.08 -11.09
N ASP A 118 -7.86 -3.35 -12.05
CA ASP A 118 -7.74 -3.81 -13.45
C ASP A 118 -6.48 -4.68 -13.64
N PHE A 119 -6.66 -5.98 -13.67
CA PHE A 119 -5.57 -6.95 -13.85
C PHE A 119 -4.99 -6.98 -15.28
N SER A 120 -5.55 -6.23 -16.23
CA SER A 120 -4.94 -6.04 -17.55
C SER A 120 -3.78 -5.04 -17.51
N ILE A 121 -3.71 -4.21 -16.47
CA ILE A 121 -2.61 -3.29 -16.22
C ILE A 121 -1.55 -4.00 -15.39
N MET A 122 -0.30 -4.02 -15.87
CA MET A 122 0.81 -4.59 -15.13
C MET A 122 1.65 -3.46 -14.51
N PRO A 123 1.78 -3.39 -13.16
CA PRO A 123 2.60 -2.37 -12.51
C PRO A 123 4.09 -2.58 -12.80
N SER A 124 4.82 -1.48 -13.03
CA SER A 124 6.28 -1.53 -13.24
C SER A 124 7.08 -1.49 -11.93
N PHE A 125 6.49 -1.01 -10.85
CA PHE A 125 7.15 -0.68 -9.58
C PHE A 125 8.30 0.35 -9.71
N GLU A 126 8.38 1.04 -10.85
CA GLU A 126 9.25 2.17 -11.05
C GLU A 126 8.48 3.45 -10.76
N PHE A 127 8.70 4.01 -9.58
CA PHE A 127 7.98 5.19 -9.12
C PHE A 127 8.82 6.45 -9.33
N ILE A 128 8.21 7.46 -9.94
CA ILE A 128 8.74 8.82 -9.88
C ILE A 128 8.07 9.61 -8.77
N ARG A 129 8.77 10.58 -8.19
CA ARG A 129 8.24 11.37 -7.09
C ARG A 129 7.09 12.25 -7.56
N PRO A 130 5.90 12.20 -6.91
CA PRO A 130 4.71 12.90 -7.40
C PRO A 130 4.77 14.43 -7.23
N VAL A 131 5.53 14.94 -6.27
CA VAL A 131 5.73 16.38 -6.02
C VAL A 131 7.15 16.63 -5.48
N LYS A 132 7.73 17.79 -5.78
CA LYS A 132 9.13 18.09 -5.44
C LYS A 132 9.37 18.41 -3.96
N GLY A 133 8.35 18.70 -3.18
CA GLY A 133 8.43 19.15 -1.78
C GLY A 133 9.21 18.24 -0.84
N GLN A 134 9.41 18.64 0.40
CA GLN A 134 10.07 17.84 1.43
C GLN A 134 9.07 16.86 2.08
N ILE A 135 9.59 15.84 2.74
CA ILE A 135 8.77 14.95 3.56
C ILE A 135 8.51 15.64 4.89
N THR A 136 7.26 16.01 5.15
CA THR A 136 6.82 16.65 6.39
C THR A 136 6.30 15.64 7.41
N SER A 137 5.68 14.57 6.96
CA SER A 137 5.31 13.45 7.83
C SER A 137 5.54 12.11 7.13
N ARG A 138 6.17 11.19 7.88
CA ARG A 138 6.46 9.83 7.38
C ARG A 138 5.33 8.88 7.69
N TYR A 139 5.24 7.81 6.89
CA TYR A 139 4.38 6.66 7.10
C TYR A 139 4.59 6.06 8.49
N GLY A 140 3.51 5.50 9.04
CA GLY A 140 3.52 4.64 10.22
C GLY A 140 3.39 5.35 11.56
N LYS A 141 3.37 6.68 11.62
CA LYS A 141 3.25 7.41 12.89
C LYS A 141 1.89 7.19 13.55
N GLN A 142 1.90 6.84 14.84
CA GLN A 142 0.68 6.83 15.65
C GLN A 142 0.16 8.25 15.86
N ARG A 143 -1.06 8.54 15.41
CA ARG A 143 -1.68 9.87 15.59
C ARG A 143 -2.39 9.99 16.93
N TYR A 144 -2.22 11.16 17.55
CA TYR A 144 -3.02 11.63 18.67
C TYR A 144 -3.63 12.98 18.29
N ILE A 145 -4.96 13.07 18.31
CA ILE A 145 -5.68 14.31 18.03
C ILE A 145 -6.38 14.75 19.30
N ASN A 146 -6.09 15.98 19.75
CA ASN A 146 -6.60 16.53 21.02
C ASN A 146 -6.37 15.56 22.20
N GLY A 147 -5.19 14.92 22.25
CA GLY A 147 -4.82 13.93 23.27
C GLY A 147 -5.42 12.53 23.09
N GLN A 148 -6.35 12.35 22.17
CA GLN A 148 -7.00 11.06 21.92
C GLN A 148 -6.24 10.27 20.87
N LYS A 149 -5.98 8.99 21.15
CA LYS A 149 -5.38 8.06 20.17
C LYS A 149 -6.32 7.88 18.98
N ARG A 150 -5.77 8.03 17.77
CA ARG A 150 -6.47 7.87 16.48
C ARG A 150 -5.79 6.80 15.63
N SER A 151 -6.28 6.62 14.40
CA SER A 151 -5.66 5.72 13.44
C SER A 151 -4.22 6.11 13.13
N VAL A 152 -3.42 5.13 12.77
CA VAL A 152 -2.04 5.34 12.30
C VAL A 152 -2.03 6.13 10.99
N HIS A 153 -1.01 6.93 10.79
CA HIS A 153 -0.76 7.65 9.53
C HIS A 153 -0.17 6.71 8.48
N LEU A 154 -1.02 6.11 7.66
CA LEU A 154 -0.60 5.17 6.59
C LEU A 154 -0.36 5.90 5.26
N ALA A 155 0.28 7.08 5.32
CA ALA A 155 0.61 7.90 4.16
C ALA A 155 1.98 8.57 4.33
N LEU A 156 2.44 9.18 3.25
CA LEU A 156 3.61 10.06 3.20
C LEU A 156 3.10 11.47 2.91
N ASP A 157 3.33 12.41 3.84
CA ASP A 157 3.02 13.82 3.59
C ASP A 157 4.22 14.50 2.94
N LEU A 158 3.97 15.11 1.80
CA LEU A 158 4.94 15.87 1.04
C LEU A 158 4.52 17.33 1.06
N ASP A 159 5.48 18.19 1.38
CA ASP A 159 5.30 19.63 1.28
C ASP A 159 5.37 20.08 -0.19
N GLY A 160 4.52 21.03 -0.55
CA GLY A 160 4.49 21.65 -1.87
C GLY A 160 3.95 23.06 -1.77
N GLU A 161 4.30 23.91 -2.73
CA GLU A 161 3.71 25.24 -2.83
C GLU A 161 2.30 25.14 -3.44
N VAL A 162 1.44 26.17 -3.19
CA VAL A 162 0.12 26.24 -3.85
C VAL A 162 0.30 26.23 -5.35
N GLY A 163 -0.44 25.34 -6.00
CA GLY A 163 -0.41 25.23 -7.44
C GLY A 163 0.74 24.41 -8.01
N ASP A 164 1.59 23.82 -7.15
CA ASP A 164 2.58 22.86 -7.61
C ASP A 164 1.88 21.67 -8.29
N LYS A 165 2.47 21.23 -9.40
CA LYS A 165 1.95 20.10 -10.16
C LYS A 165 2.15 18.80 -9.39
N ILE A 166 1.06 18.08 -9.17
CA ILE A 166 1.09 16.70 -8.69
C ILE A 166 1.07 15.81 -9.92
N ILE A 167 2.08 14.96 -10.07
CA ILE A 167 2.22 14.06 -11.21
C ILE A 167 2.01 12.60 -10.82
N ALA A 168 1.50 11.81 -11.75
CA ALA A 168 1.37 10.37 -11.57
C ALA A 168 2.75 9.72 -11.47
N PRO A 169 3.02 8.91 -10.43
CA PRO A 169 4.32 8.28 -10.25
C PRO A 169 4.56 7.11 -11.20
N MET A 170 3.48 6.49 -11.69
CA MET A 170 3.50 5.31 -12.54
C MET A 170 2.25 5.32 -13.43
N LYS A 171 2.27 4.54 -14.52
CA LYS A 171 1.08 4.36 -15.37
C LYS A 171 -0.07 3.77 -14.56
N GLY A 172 -1.30 4.11 -14.94
CA GLY A 172 -2.49 3.58 -14.29
C GLY A 172 -3.77 4.16 -14.89
N LYS A 173 -4.89 3.79 -14.29
CA LYS A 173 -6.22 4.31 -14.59
C LYS A 173 -6.76 5.11 -13.42
N VAL A 174 -7.35 6.25 -13.66
CA VAL A 174 -8.04 7.04 -12.64
C VAL A 174 -9.32 6.31 -12.26
N VAL A 175 -9.42 5.88 -11.00
CA VAL A 175 -10.57 5.11 -10.49
C VAL A 175 -11.43 5.87 -9.48
N LEU A 176 -10.93 6.99 -8.97
CA LEU A 176 -11.70 7.91 -8.14
C LEU A 176 -11.19 9.34 -8.30
N VAL A 177 -12.13 10.27 -8.46
CA VAL A 177 -11.93 11.72 -8.34
C VAL A 177 -13.06 12.29 -7.49
N LYS A 178 -12.78 12.66 -6.23
CA LYS A 178 -13.84 13.07 -5.31
C LYS A 178 -13.35 14.00 -4.21
N ASP A 179 -14.20 14.94 -3.80
CA ASP A 179 -14.05 15.65 -2.52
C ASP A 179 -14.57 14.75 -1.39
N LEU A 180 -13.65 14.34 -0.51
CA LEU A 180 -13.90 13.47 0.63
C LEU A 180 -13.78 14.25 1.94
N PHE A 181 -14.54 13.85 2.94
CA PHE A 181 -14.66 14.58 4.21
C PHE A 181 -13.30 14.81 4.89
N TYR A 182 -12.47 13.79 4.99
CA TYR A 182 -11.16 13.90 5.68
C TYR A 182 -10.01 14.28 4.77
N THR A 183 -10.07 13.95 3.49
CA THR A 183 -8.94 14.09 2.57
C THR A 183 -9.16 15.13 1.48
N GLY A 184 -10.33 15.81 1.49
CA GLY A 184 -10.67 16.82 0.50
C GLY A 184 -10.59 16.29 -0.92
N ASN A 185 -10.18 17.14 -1.87
CA ASN A 185 -10.01 16.71 -3.25
C ASN A 185 -9.00 15.57 -3.32
N THR A 186 -9.48 14.41 -3.73
CA THR A 186 -8.75 13.14 -3.72
C THR A 186 -8.82 12.49 -5.09
N VAL A 187 -7.67 11.99 -5.55
CA VAL A 187 -7.54 11.16 -6.74
C VAL A 187 -6.98 9.81 -6.34
N ILE A 188 -7.55 8.71 -6.85
CA ILE A 188 -6.99 7.36 -6.71
C ILE A 188 -6.70 6.82 -8.11
N LEU A 189 -5.48 6.31 -8.28
CA LEU A 189 -5.02 5.60 -9.48
C LEU A 189 -4.93 4.11 -9.19
N ASP A 190 -5.46 3.29 -10.09
CA ASP A 190 -5.22 1.85 -10.15
C ASP A 190 -4.06 1.58 -11.12
N HIS A 191 -3.00 0.99 -10.61
CA HIS A 191 -1.80 0.62 -11.39
C HIS A 191 -1.84 -0.83 -11.85
N GLY A 192 -2.95 -1.53 -11.56
CA GLY A 192 -3.14 -2.94 -11.83
C GLY A 192 -2.63 -3.84 -10.70
N GLY A 193 -3.06 -5.11 -10.74
CA GLY A 193 -2.60 -6.11 -9.79
C GLY A 193 -2.84 -5.77 -8.32
N ASN A 194 -3.92 -5.06 -7.98
CA ASN A 194 -4.25 -4.54 -6.65
C ASN A 194 -3.26 -3.48 -6.10
N LEU A 195 -2.49 -2.83 -6.97
CA LEU A 195 -1.63 -1.72 -6.60
C LEU A 195 -2.32 -0.39 -6.91
N PHE A 196 -2.58 0.39 -5.87
CA PHE A 196 -3.21 1.70 -5.97
C PHE A 196 -2.31 2.78 -5.40
N SER A 197 -2.45 4.00 -5.91
CA SER A 197 -1.92 5.20 -5.26
C SER A 197 -3.01 6.23 -5.04
N SER A 198 -2.98 6.91 -3.90
CA SER A 198 -3.97 7.92 -3.51
C SER A 198 -3.30 9.25 -3.25
N TYR A 199 -3.88 10.32 -3.77
CA TYR A 199 -3.43 11.70 -3.66
C TYR A 199 -4.54 12.51 -3.01
N ALA A 200 -4.25 13.07 -1.85
CA ALA A 200 -5.21 13.77 -1.01
C ALA A 200 -4.82 15.24 -0.84
N HIS A 201 -5.76 16.03 -0.28
CA HIS A 201 -5.55 17.43 0.05
C HIS A 201 -5.12 18.27 -1.15
N MET A 202 -5.64 17.94 -2.33
CA MET A 202 -5.37 18.67 -3.57
C MET A 202 -6.19 19.96 -3.60
N ASN A 203 -5.65 21.01 -4.23
CA ASN A 203 -6.45 22.21 -4.56
C ASN A 203 -7.52 21.83 -5.59
N GLU A 204 -7.08 21.16 -6.66
CA GLU A 204 -7.96 20.63 -7.69
C GLU A 204 -7.38 19.38 -8.34
N ALA A 205 -8.26 18.52 -8.85
CA ALA A 205 -7.93 17.43 -9.74
C ALA A 205 -8.11 17.89 -11.19
N VAL A 206 -7.14 17.58 -12.07
CA VAL A 206 -7.21 17.94 -13.51
C VAL A 206 -7.46 16.72 -14.40
N VAL A 207 -7.82 15.59 -13.80
CA VAL A 207 -8.14 14.33 -14.46
C VAL A 207 -9.56 13.90 -14.11
N SER A 208 -10.11 12.97 -14.89
CA SER A 208 -11.43 12.40 -14.70
C SER A 208 -11.36 10.88 -14.47
N GLU A 209 -12.35 10.34 -13.77
CA GLU A 209 -12.50 8.89 -13.63
C GLU A 209 -12.58 8.22 -15.01
N GLY A 210 -11.81 7.16 -15.19
CA GLY A 210 -11.67 6.43 -16.45
C GLY A 210 -10.44 6.82 -17.28
N ASP A 211 -9.79 7.96 -16.99
CA ASP A 211 -8.58 8.38 -17.72
C ASP A 211 -7.44 7.40 -17.55
N PHE A 212 -6.73 7.09 -18.64
CA PHE A 212 -5.46 6.36 -18.59
C PHE A 212 -4.30 7.33 -18.48
N ILE A 213 -3.46 7.08 -17.50
CA ILE A 213 -2.39 7.98 -17.08
C ILE A 213 -1.03 7.31 -17.34
N ILE A 214 -0.08 8.07 -17.88
CA ILE A 214 1.33 7.66 -18.00
C ILE A 214 2.16 8.34 -16.89
N PRO A 215 3.35 7.79 -16.55
CA PRO A 215 4.25 8.42 -15.58
C PRO A 215 4.54 9.87 -15.95
N GLY A 216 4.47 10.78 -14.99
CA GLY A 216 4.69 12.22 -15.20
C GLY A 216 3.48 13.02 -15.67
N SER A 217 2.35 12.39 -16.00
CA SER A 217 1.09 13.11 -16.28
C SER A 217 0.66 13.92 -15.07
N ILE A 218 0.23 15.16 -15.29
CA ILE A 218 -0.32 16.01 -14.22
C ILE A 218 -1.70 15.45 -13.85
N ILE A 219 -1.92 15.18 -12.58
CA ILE A 219 -3.20 14.66 -12.06
C ILE A 219 -3.93 15.69 -11.21
N GLY A 220 -3.24 16.75 -10.78
CA GLY A 220 -3.84 17.84 -10.03
C GLY A 220 -2.80 18.86 -9.57
N LEU A 221 -3.26 19.81 -8.78
CA LEU A 221 -2.45 20.87 -8.20
C LEU A 221 -2.48 20.78 -6.68
N SER A 222 -1.35 21.12 -6.04
CA SER A 222 -1.24 21.08 -4.58
C SER A 222 -1.98 22.25 -3.92
N LEU A 223 -2.47 21.99 -2.70
CA LEU A 223 -3.01 22.98 -1.79
C LEU A 223 -1.98 23.24 -0.66
N ILE A 224 -1.83 24.46 -0.19
CA ILE A 224 -1.07 24.73 1.05
C ILE A 224 -1.78 24.02 2.20
N HIS A 225 -1.06 23.20 2.94
CA HIS A 225 -1.46 22.82 4.27
C HIS A 225 -1.34 24.04 5.21
N ILE A 226 -2.47 24.57 5.57
CA ILE A 226 -2.56 25.55 6.67
C ILE A 226 -2.50 24.81 8.00
#